data_d71fe8064248ccd7c8cd7a803ad2f4dc
#
_entry.id   d71fe8064248ccd7c8cd7a803ad2f4dc
#
_cell.length_a   1.000
_cell.length_b   1.000
_cell.length_c   1.000
_cell.angle_alpha   90.00
_cell.angle_beta   90.00
_cell.angle_gamma   90.00
#
_symmetry.space_group_name_H-M   'P 1'
#
loop_
_entity.id
_entity.type
_entity.pdbx_description
1 polymer ?
#
loop_
_entity_poly.entity_id
_entity_poly.type
_entity_poly.pdbx_seq_one_letter_code
_entity_poly.pdbx_strand_id
1 'polypeptide(L)'
;RSVFAAERNISILGRLSRILNHSNPIYIGGDSAEAIPSNVFSELLSKFPNSYEVDRYADARVHTILEQYLEGMKDARGLYETYLNKIEPIRKSNLDLTTIKELEIEKYTLIRDTIENALSTKQHWSEKDWQKLMVQFLLLLFPKYIHVIENITIHDYYSIPGKKKDRYIDIGLVDSNGNLDIIEVKKPFDDKILRRTKYRGNSIPTSELSGGIMQAEKYLFHLSKWGTKGEDNLTKKYASELPSGMSIHISNPKAIIIVGRDQIGNGNMTENQKLDFEIIKRKYTNMMDIITYDDLLRRLNRTISALKK
;
A
#
# COMPACT_ATOMS: atom_id res chain seq x y z
N ARG A 1 -19.83 12.77 -48.98
CA ARG A 1 -19.73 11.29 -48.86
C ARG A 1 -18.33 10.96 -48.38
N SER A 2 -18.21 10.50 -47.15
CA SER A 2 -16.95 9.98 -46.63
C SER A 2 -16.78 8.56 -47.16
N VAL A 3 -15.70 8.27 -47.82
CA VAL A 3 -15.34 6.92 -48.26
C VAL A 3 -14.49 6.33 -47.14
N PHE A 4 -14.97 5.29 -46.52
CA PHE A 4 -14.21 4.59 -45.47
C PHE A 4 -13.37 3.50 -46.14
N ALA A 5 -12.06 3.61 -46.10
CA ALA A 5 -11.16 2.52 -46.45
C ALA A 5 -11.06 1.56 -45.26
N ALA A 6 -11.33 0.28 -45.50
CA ALA A 6 -11.05 -0.76 -44.51
C ALA A 6 -9.53 -0.92 -44.44
N GLU A 7 -8.94 -0.50 -43.32
CA GLU A 7 -7.53 -0.75 -43.11
C GLU A 7 -7.33 -2.17 -42.61
N ARG A 8 -6.69 -2.97 -43.45
CA ARG A 8 -6.05 -4.27 -43.11
C ARG A 8 -6.93 -5.14 -42.23
N ASN A 9 -7.20 -6.22 -42.20
CA ASN A 9 -7.87 -7.26 -41.41
C ASN A 9 -8.70 -6.85 -40.15
N ILE A 10 -8.76 -5.56 -39.79
CA ILE A 10 -9.51 -5.03 -38.65
C ILE A 10 -10.57 -4.06 -39.18
N SER A 11 -11.83 -4.52 -39.20
CA SER A 11 -12.95 -3.68 -39.64
C SER A 11 -13.70 -3.09 -38.44
N ILE A 12 -13.68 -1.76 -38.31
CA ILE A 12 -14.45 -1.03 -37.29
C ILE A 12 -15.94 -1.31 -37.46
N LEU A 13 -16.45 -1.27 -38.67
CA LEU A 13 -17.86 -1.53 -38.96
C LEU A 13 -18.25 -2.97 -38.64
N GLY A 14 -17.39 -3.94 -38.97
CA GLY A 14 -17.62 -5.34 -38.60
C GLY A 14 -17.61 -5.60 -37.11
N ARG A 15 -16.86 -4.83 -36.34
CA ARG A 15 -16.91 -4.91 -34.84
C ARG A 15 -18.14 -4.21 -34.30
N LEU A 16 -18.51 -3.04 -34.82
CA LEU A 16 -19.76 -2.36 -34.42
C LEU A 16 -20.97 -3.28 -34.68
N SER A 17 -21.06 -3.92 -35.83
CA SER A 17 -22.13 -4.87 -36.16
C SER A 17 -22.22 -6.04 -35.18
N ARG A 18 -21.07 -6.55 -34.69
CA ARG A 18 -21.04 -7.65 -33.70
C ARG A 18 -21.43 -7.23 -32.30
N ILE A 19 -21.03 -6.00 -31.90
CA ILE A 19 -21.27 -5.49 -30.54
C ILE A 19 -22.72 -5.03 -30.39
N LEU A 20 -23.27 -4.36 -31.42
CA LEU A 20 -24.61 -3.81 -31.35
C LEU A 20 -25.72 -4.84 -31.49
N ASN A 21 -25.36 -6.08 -31.85
CA ASN A 21 -26.29 -7.22 -31.94
C ASN A 21 -27.58 -6.92 -32.73
N HIS A 22 -27.49 -6.04 -33.74
CA HIS A 22 -28.63 -5.57 -34.52
C HIS A 22 -28.66 -6.17 -35.92
N SER A 23 -29.86 -6.57 -36.33
CA SER A 23 -30.21 -6.92 -37.71
C SER A 23 -30.44 -5.64 -38.59
N ASN A 24 -30.48 -4.48 -37.95
CA ASN A 24 -30.83 -3.19 -38.59
C ASN A 24 -29.59 -2.46 -39.06
N PRO A 25 -29.74 -1.57 -40.08
CA PRO A 25 -28.66 -0.71 -40.57
C PRO A 25 -28.10 0.16 -39.44
N ILE A 26 -26.77 0.30 -39.39
CA ILE A 26 -26.09 1.21 -38.45
C ILE A 26 -26.07 2.62 -39.05
N TYR A 27 -26.75 3.58 -38.42
CA TYR A 27 -26.77 4.97 -38.82
C TYR A 27 -25.63 5.73 -38.09
N ILE A 28 -24.90 6.54 -38.87
CA ILE A 28 -23.83 7.40 -38.38
C ILE A 28 -24.11 8.83 -38.74
N GLY A 29 -24.31 9.70 -37.74
CA GLY A 29 -24.76 11.08 -37.95
C GLY A 29 -26.22 11.17 -38.32
N GLY A 30 -26.75 12.41 -38.38
CA GLY A 30 -28.15 12.71 -38.68
C GLY A 30 -28.99 12.78 -37.40
N ASP A 31 -30.32 12.97 -37.57
CA ASP A 31 -31.26 13.27 -36.47
C ASP A 31 -31.99 12.05 -35.93
N SER A 32 -31.60 10.83 -36.32
CA SER A 32 -32.21 9.61 -35.80
C SER A 32 -31.75 9.36 -34.36
N ALA A 33 -32.71 9.01 -33.48
CA ALA A 33 -32.44 8.71 -32.07
C ALA A 33 -31.49 7.52 -31.85
N GLU A 34 -31.40 6.61 -32.87
CA GLU A 34 -30.52 5.43 -32.81
C GLU A 34 -29.22 5.63 -33.60
N ALA A 35 -28.95 6.84 -34.11
CA ALA A 35 -27.74 7.09 -34.85
C ALA A 35 -26.54 7.36 -33.93
N ILE A 36 -25.38 6.79 -34.25
CA ILE A 36 -24.11 7.13 -33.63
C ILE A 36 -23.76 8.58 -34.00
N PRO A 37 -23.59 9.50 -33.04
CA PRO A 37 -23.22 10.89 -33.35
C PRO A 37 -21.91 10.96 -34.15
N SER A 38 -21.82 11.85 -35.13
CA SER A 38 -20.65 11.98 -36.02
C SER A 38 -19.34 12.24 -35.26
N ASN A 39 -19.40 13.03 -34.16
CA ASN A 39 -18.26 13.30 -33.30
C ASN A 39 -17.80 12.05 -32.58
N VAL A 40 -18.73 11.23 -32.04
CA VAL A 40 -18.44 9.96 -31.35
C VAL A 40 -17.82 8.96 -32.33
N PHE A 41 -18.34 8.89 -33.54
CA PHE A 41 -17.76 8.02 -34.58
C PHE A 41 -16.37 8.47 -35.01
N SER A 42 -16.14 9.79 -35.16
CA SER A 42 -14.81 10.34 -35.42
C SER A 42 -13.81 10.05 -34.30
N GLU A 43 -14.26 10.11 -33.05
CA GLU A 43 -13.46 9.72 -31.89
C GLU A 43 -13.12 8.23 -31.92
N LEU A 44 -14.09 7.37 -32.21
CA LEU A 44 -13.87 5.93 -32.39
C LEU A 44 -12.84 5.65 -33.48
N LEU A 45 -12.93 6.31 -34.60
CA LEU A 45 -11.94 6.17 -35.71
C LEU A 45 -10.53 6.54 -35.29
N SER A 46 -10.38 7.62 -34.51
CA SER A 46 -9.08 8.09 -34.04
C SER A 46 -8.44 7.20 -32.97
N LYS A 47 -9.27 6.53 -32.17
CA LYS A 47 -8.83 5.67 -31.05
C LYS A 47 -8.84 4.18 -31.37
N PHE A 48 -9.27 3.81 -32.59
CA PHE A 48 -9.34 2.40 -32.96
C PHE A 48 -7.93 1.83 -33.15
N PRO A 49 -7.61 0.68 -32.53
CA PRO A 49 -6.29 0.10 -32.59
C PRO A 49 -5.93 -0.28 -34.04
N ASN A 50 -4.74 0.09 -34.47
CA ASN A 50 -4.20 -0.33 -35.79
C ASN A 50 -3.51 -1.70 -35.67
N SER A 51 -3.15 -2.30 -36.83
CA SER A 51 -2.50 -3.63 -36.83
C SER A 51 -1.20 -3.66 -36.01
N TYR A 52 -0.42 -2.59 -36.07
CA TYR A 52 0.83 -2.50 -35.31
C TYR A 52 0.60 -2.50 -33.83
N GLU A 53 -0.44 -1.84 -33.32
CA GLU A 53 -0.82 -1.83 -31.93
C GLU A 53 -1.31 -3.20 -31.47
N VAL A 54 -2.11 -3.89 -32.30
CA VAL A 54 -2.58 -5.24 -32.02
C VAL A 54 -1.41 -6.24 -31.95
N ASP A 55 -0.45 -6.12 -32.85
CA ASP A 55 0.76 -6.96 -32.84
C ASP A 55 1.59 -6.70 -31.58
N ARG A 56 1.77 -5.44 -31.18
CA ARG A 56 2.48 -5.07 -29.95
C ARG A 56 1.78 -5.60 -28.70
N TYR A 57 0.45 -5.55 -28.68
CA TYR A 57 -0.32 -6.14 -27.58
C TYR A 57 -0.14 -7.66 -27.51
N ALA A 58 -0.18 -8.34 -28.67
CA ALA A 58 0.05 -9.78 -28.75
C ALA A 58 1.46 -10.14 -28.26
N ASP A 59 2.49 -9.42 -28.68
CA ASP A 59 3.88 -9.60 -28.23
C ASP A 59 4.00 -9.41 -26.71
N ALA A 60 3.37 -8.36 -26.17
CA ALA A 60 3.37 -8.10 -24.73
C ALA A 60 2.69 -9.23 -23.94
N ARG A 61 1.59 -9.79 -24.44
CA ARG A 61 0.91 -10.94 -23.83
C ARG A 61 1.79 -12.18 -23.82
N VAL A 62 2.48 -12.48 -24.93
CA VAL A 62 3.44 -13.58 -25.04
C VAL A 62 4.58 -13.38 -24.05
N HIS A 63 5.16 -12.16 -24.01
CA HIS A 63 6.22 -11.82 -23.06
C HIS A 63 5.79 -12.06 -21.63
N THR A 64 4.64 -11.52 -21.20
CA THR A 64 4.12 -11.66 -19.83
C THR A 64 3.89 -13.12 -19.42
N ILE A 65 3.52 -14.00 -20.37
CA ILE A 65 3.31 -15.43 -20.09
C ILE A 65 4.65 -16.17 -19.97
N LEU A 66 5.62 -15.81 -20.79
CA LEU A 66 6.87 -16.56 -20.92
C LEU A 66 8.02 -16.01 -20.08
N GLU A 67 7.93 -14.78 -19.56
CA GLU A 67 9.02 -14.13 -18.79
C GLU A 67 9.47 -14.92 -17.56
N GLN A 68 8.59 -15.73 -16.98
CA GLN A 68 8.90 -16.60 -15.84
C GLN A 68 9.62 -17.90 -16.23
N TYR A 69 9.69 -18.23 -17.54
CA TYR A 69 10.27 -19.47 -18.05
C TYR A 69 11.50 -19.26 -18.92
N LEU A 70 11.66 -18.08 -19.53
CA LEU A 70 12.71 -17.80 -20.52
C LEU A 70 13.47 -16.54 -20.16
N GLU A 71 14.78 -16.66 -19.99
CA GLU A 71 15.69 -15.52 -19.81
C GLU A 71 16.10 -14.93 -21.15
N GLY A 72 16.33 -13.60 -21.19
CA GLY A 72 16.88 -12.90 -22.37
C GLY A 72 15.88 -12.50 -23.44
N MET A 73 14.58 -12.49 -23.15
CA MET A 73 13.55 -11.98 -24.07
C MET A 73 13.63 -10.45 -24.21
N LYS A 74 13.24 -9.94 -25.39
CA LYS A 74 13.06 -8.50 -25.59
C LYS A 74 11.87 -8.02 -24.74
N ASP A 75 12.02 -6.86 -24.10
CA ASP A 75 10.94 -6.24 -23.30
C ASP A 75 9.80 -5.74 -24.20
N ALA A 76 8.97 -6.67 -24.68
CA ALA A 76 7.81 -6.39 -25.50
C ALA A 76 6.71 -5.64 -24.74
N ARG A 77 6.63 -5.85 -23.40
CA ARG A 77 5.67 -5.15 -22.54
C ARG A 77 6.00 -3.67 -22.42
N GLY A 78 7.24 -3.32 -22.11
CA GLY A 78 7.69 -1.94 -22.02
C GLY A 78 7.59 -1.20 -23.37
N LEU A 79 7.82 -1.92 -24.48
CA LEU A 79 7.62 -1.36 -25.82
C LEU A 79 6.14 -1.07 -26.12
N TYR A 80 5.22 -1.93 -25.68
CA TYR A 80 3.78 -1.70 -25.82
C TYR A 80 3.30 -0.53 -24.96
N GLU A 81 3.69 -0.49 -23.70
CA GLU A 81 3.37 0.60 -22.78
C GLU A 81 3.91 1.95 -23.30
N THR A 82 5.14 1.96 -23.83
CA THR A 82 5.73 3.16 -24.45
C THR A 82 4.94 3.61 -25.68
N TYR A 83 4.44 2.69 -26.49
CA TYR A 83 3.62 3.00 -27.65
C TYR A 83 2.26 3.56 -27.24
N LEU A 84 1.57 2.96 -26.28
CA LEU A 84 0.30 3.45 -25.74
C LEU A 84 0.44 4.87 -25.18
N ASN A 85 1.51 5.14 -24.46
CA ASN A 85 1.78 6.47 -23.89
C ASN A 85 2.04 7.56 -24.98
N LYS A 86 2.40 7.16 -26.20
CA LYS A 86 2.54 8.09 -27.33
C LYS A 86 1.22 8.37 -28.03
N ILE A 87 0.33 7.38 -28.13
CA ILE A 87 -0.97 7.51 -28.80
C ILE A 87 -2.01 8.14 -27.89
N GLU A 88 -2.04 7.69 -26.65
CA GLU A 88 -2.79 8.33 -25.57
C GLU A 88 -1.78 8.99 -24.63
N PRO A 89 -1.30 10.21 -24.93
CA PRO A 89 -0.61 10.95 -23.91
C PRO A 89 -1.54 10.95 -22.72
N ILE A 90 -1.01 10.49 -21.55
CA ILE A 90 -1.74 10.54 -20.30
C ILE A 90 -2.42 11.90 -20.29
N ARG A 91 -3.72 11.91 -20.62
CA ARG A 91 -4.48 13.14 -20.48
C ARG A 91 -4.14 13.55 -19.05
N LYS A 92 -3.58 14.74 -18.89
CA LYS A 92 -3.69 15.41 -17.61
C LYS A 92 -5.19 15.49 -17.42
N SER A 93 -5.74 14.39 -16.90
CA SER A 93 -7.15 14.33 -16.57
C SER A 93 -7.33 15.54 -15.68
N ASN A 94 -8.28 16.39 -15.98
CA ASN A 94 -8.85 17.27 -15.00
C ASN A 94 -9.46 16.30 -13.97
N LEU A 95 -8.59 15.70 -13.15
CA LEU A 95 -9.00 14.90 -12.00
C LEU A 95 -9.72 15.90 -11.12
N ASP A 96 -11.03 15.93 -11.23
CA ASP A 96 -11.82 16.69 -10.29
C ASP A 96 -11.69 16.06 -8.92
N LEU A 97 -12.00 16.80 -7.90
CA LEU A 97 -11.89 16.35 -6.52
C LEU A 97 -12.74 15.09 -6.27
N THR A 98 -13.82 14.89 -7.02
CA THR A 98 -14.72 13.74 -6.92
C THR A 98 -14.00 12.47 -7.37
N THR A 99 -13.36 12.49 -8.53
CA THR A 99 -12.58 11.35 -9.03
C THR A 99 -11.42 10.99 -8.08
N ILE A 100 -10.74 12.01 -7.51
CA ILE A 100 -9.68 11.78 -6.51
C ILE A 100 -10.25 11.09 -5.27
N LYS A 101 -11.40 11.54 -4.75
CA LYS A 101 -12.08 10.90 -3.61
C LYS A 101 -12.48 9.46 -3.91
N GLU A 102 -12.99 9.17 -5.11
CA GLU A 102 -13.34 7.80 -5.53
C GLU A 102 -12.13 6.88 -5.52
N LEU A 103 -11.00 7.29 -6.10
CA LEU A 103 -9.75 6.53 -6.08
C LEU A 103 -9.21 6.30 -4.66
N GLU A 104 -9.30 7.31 -3.79
CA GLU A 104 -8.93 7.16 -2.38
C GLU A 104 -9.85 6.17 -1.64
N ILE A 105 -11.16 6.19 -1.93
CA ILE A 105 -12.12 5.23 -1.37
C ILE A 105 -11.77 3.81 -1.83
N GLU A 106 -11.48 3.60 -3.10
CA GLU A 106 -11.07 2.29 -3.64
C GLU A 106 -9.80 1.79 -2.97
N LYS A 107 -8.78 2.64 -2.84
CA LYS A 107 -7.52 2.32 -2.16
C LYS A 107 -7.76 1.84 -0.73
N TYR A 108 -8.48 2.63 0.09
CA TYR A 108 -8.73 2.27 1.49
C TYR A 108 -9.65 1.06 1.61
N THR A 109 -10.58 0.85 0.69
CA THR A 109 -11.44 -0.33 0.63
C THR A 109 -10.60 -1.59 0.37
N LEU A 110 -9.72 -1.56 -0.63
CA LEU A 110 -8.82 -2.68 -0.94
C LEU A 110 -7.95 -3.06 0.27
N ILE A 111 -7.34 -2.07 0.92
CA ILE A 111 -6.48 -2.30 2.10
C ILE A 111 -7.30 -2.93 3.24
N ARG A 112 -8.47 -2.37 3.55
CA ARG A 112 -9.38 -2.88 4.58
C ARG A 112 -9.77 -4.32 4.29
N ASP A 113 -10.27 -4.62 3.10
CA ASP A 113 -10.77 -5.95 2.73
C ASP A 113 -9.65 -6.99 2.75
N THR A 114 -8.44 -6.60 2.35
CA THR A 114 -7.27 -7.48 2.41
C THR A 114 -6.90 -7.81 3.85
N ILE A 115 -6.88 -6.83 4.75
CA ILE A 115 -6.59 -7.05 6.16
C ILE A 115 -7.70 -7.86 6.83
N GLU A 116 -8.99 -7.56 6.59
CA GLU A 116 -10.13 -8.32 7.12
C GLU A 116 -10.10 -9.77 6.66
N ASN A 117 -9.84 -10.03 5.38
CA ASN A 117 -9.69 -11.37 4.85
C ASN A 117 -8.52 -12.12 5.50
N ALA A 118 -7.37 -11.48 5.65
CA ALA A 118 -6.23 -12.09 6.33
C ALA A 118 -6.55 -12.41 7.80
N LEU A 119 -7.21 -11.52 8.53
CA LEU A 119 -7.64 -11.76 9.90
C LEU A 119 -8.63 -12.90 10.05
N SER A 120 -9.47 -13.16 9.05
CA SER A 120 -10.45 -14.24 9.08
C SER A 120 -9.89 -15.59 8.63
N THR A 121 -8.93 -15.60 7.70
CA THR A 121 -8.48 -16.83 7.02
C THR A 121 -7.04 -17.26 7.38
N LYS A 122 -6.21 -16.34 7.91
CA LYS A 122 -4.76 -16.53 8.07
C LYS A 122 -4.32 -16.57 9.53
N GLN A 123 -5.09 -17.20 10.40
CA GLN A 123 -4.79 -17.32 11.84
C GLN A 123 -3.47 -18.04 12.14
N HIS A 124 -3.01 -18.92 11.24
CA HIS A 124 -1.76 -19.68 11.36
C HIS A 124 -0.51 -18.92 10.87
N TRP A 125 -0.67 -17.73 10.31
CA TRP A 125 0.46 -16.95 9.81
C TRP A 125 1.45 -16.60 10.92
N SER A 126 2.74 -16.63 10.54
CA SER A 126 3.82 -16.17 11.40
C SER A 126 3.81 -14.62 11.50
N GLU A 127 4.55 -14.09 12.48
CA GLU A 127 4.77 -12.64 12.60
C GLU A 127 5.36 -12.06 11.31
N LYS A 128 6.29 -12.79 10.67
CA LYS A 128 6.91 -12.40 9.41
C LYS A 128 5.92 -12.31 8.24
N ASP A 129 4.90 -13.16 8.21
CA ASP A 129 3.87 -13.10 7.17
C ASP A 129 2.98 -11.86 7.36
N TRP A 130 2.65 -11.51 8.61
CA TRP A 130 1.93 -10.27 8.94
C TRP A 130 2.76 -9.02 8.63
N GLN A 131 4.07 -9.04 8.91
CA GLN A 131 4.99 -7.97 8.53
C GLN A 131 5.01 -7.76 7.02
N LYS A 132 5.14 -8.82 6.23
CA LYS A 132 5.12 -8.76 4.76
C LYS A 132 3.79 -8.20 4.21
N LEU A 133 2.66 -8.58 4.82
CA LEU A 133 1.38 -7.99 4.44
C LEU A 133 1.36 -6.49 4.73
N MET A 134 1.78 -6.08 5.91
CA MET A 134 1.76 -4.67 6.31
C MET A 134 2.68 -3.81 5.45
N VAL A 135 3.89 -4.29 5.13
CA VAL A 135 4.87 -3.57 4.28
C VAL A 135 4.25 -3.12 2.96
N GLN A 136 3.37 -3.94 2.34
CA GLN A 136 2.72 -3.61 1.07
C GLN A 136 1.85 -2.34 1.15
N PHE A 137 1.36 -2.01 2.35
CA PHE A 137 0.42 -0.90 2.54
C PHE A 137 0.99 0.30 3.31
N LEU A 138 2.20 0.18 3.88
CA LEU A 138 2.74 1.21 4.77
C LEU A 138 2.81 2.60 4.13
N LEU A 139 3.34 2.71 2.91
CA LEU A 139 3.43 4.00 2.22
C LEU A 139 2.06 4.54 1.79
N LEU A 140 1.07 3.65 1.58
CA LEU A 140 -0.30 4.04 1.26
C LEU A 140 -1.08 4.48 2.51
N LEU A 141 -0.77 3.88 3.67
CA LEU A 141 -1.39 4.21 4.96
C LEU A 141 -0.77 5.44 5.62
N PHE A 142 0.52 5.63 5.41
CA PHE A 142 1.30 6.69 6.03
C PHE A 142 2.06 7.51 4.98
N PRO A 143 1.37 8.39 4.23
CA PRO A 143 1.95 9.12 3.09
C PRO A 143 3.07 10.12 3.46
N LYS A 144 3.32 10.32 4.75
CA LYS A 144 4.49 11.04 5.27
C LYS A 144 5.80 10.34 4.87
N TYR A 145 5.79 9.01 4.71
CA TYR A 145 6.97 8.22 4.40
C TYR A 145 7.11 7.96 2.91
N ILE A 146 8.34 7.92 2.45
CA ILE A 146 8.69 7.74 1.04
C ILE A 146 9.42 6.43 0.77
N HIS A 147 9.98 5.81 1.83
CA HIS A 147 10.73 4.56 1.69
C HIS A 147 10.57 3.66 2.91
N VAL A 148 10.58 2.35 2.66
CA VAL A 148 10.51 1.29 3.68
C VAL A 148 11.80 0.50 3.64
N ILE A 149 12.45 0.35 4.78
CA ILE A 149 13.66 -0.45 4.94
C ILE A 149 13.33 -1.66 5.81
N GLU A 150 13.56 -2.85 5.31
CA GLU A 150 13.36 -4.08 6.07
C GLU A 150 14.68 -4.56 6.72
N ASN A 151 14.56 -5.16 7.90
CA ASN A 151 15.67 -5.80 8.63
C ASN A 151 16.88 -4.87 8.90
N ILE A 152 16.63 -3.74 9.57
CA ILE A 152 17.69 -2.80 9.95
C ILE A 152 18.51 -3.39 11.09
N THR A 153 19.80 -3.58 10.87
CA THR A 153 20.73 -3.98 11.94
C THR A 153 21.21 -2.75 12.70
N ILE A 154 20.98 -2.71 14.00
CA ILE A 154 21.49 -1.69 14.91
C ILE A 154 22.40 -2.28 15.97
N HIS A 155 23.23 -1.46 16.61
CA HIS A 155 24.24 -1.91 17.54
C HIS A 155 23.88 -1.52 18.98
N ASP A 156 23.86 -2.52 19.84
CA ASP A 156 23.66 -2.40 21.29
C ASP A 156 25.03 -2.54 22.00
N TYR A 157 25.51 -1.44 22.58
CA TYR A 157 26.74 -1.40 23.35
C TYR A 157 26.49 -1.38 24.87
N TYR A 158 25.22 -1.43 25.30
CA TYR A 158 24.82 -1.18 26.68
C TYR A 158 24.33 -2.44 27.39
N SER A 159 23.73 -3.40 26.70
CA SER A 159 23.17 -4.58 27.36
C SER A 159 24.20 -5.53 27.93
N ILE A 160 25.42 -5.58 27.35
CA ILE A 160 26.53 -6.41 27.81
C ILE A 160 27.77 -5.54 27.90
N PRO A 161 28.32 -5.26 29.09
CA PRO A 161 29.52 -4.48 29.24
C PRO A 161 30.68 -5.00 28.38
N GLY A 162 31.31 -4.14 27.60
CA GLY A 162 32.47 -4.47 26.76
C GLY A 162 32.19 -5.31 25.52
N LYS A 163 30.90 -5.63 25.23
CA LYS A 163 30.54 -6.40 24.04
C LYS A 163 29.51 -5.65 23.20
N LYS A 164 29.72 -5.61 21.89
CA LYS A 164 28.74 -5.21 20.93
C LYS A 164 27.75 -6.35 20.69
N LYS A 165 26.44 -6.09 20.74
CA LYS A 165 25.39 -7.01 20.36
C LYS A 165 24.58 -6.40 19.22
N ASP A 166 24.32 -7.19 18.18
CA ASP A 166 23.44 -6.74 17.11
C ASP A 166 21.97 -6.94 17.50
N ARG A 167 21.15 -5.97 17.18
CA ARG A 167 19.69 -6.02 17.26
C ARG A 167 19.12 -5.74 15.89
N TYR A 168 17.95 -6.27 15.65
CA TYR A 168 17.29 -6.18 14.35
C TYR A 168 15.96 -5.48 14.55
N ILE A 169 15.77 -4.39 13.81
CA ILE A 169 14.49 -3.70 13.68
C ILE A 169 13.85 -4.25 12.41
N ASP A 170 12.63 -4.76 12.53
CA ASP A 170 11.95 -5.42 11.42
C ASP A 170 11.70 -4.45 10.28
N ILE A 171 11.18 -3.26 10.57
CA ILE A 171 10.80 -2.27 9.55
C ILE A 171 11.20 -0.87 10.00
N GLY A 172 11.94 -0.16 9.16
CA GLY A 172 12.20 1.27 9.24
C GLY A 172 11.42 2.03 8.18
N LEU A 173 11.03 3.24 8.48
CA LEU A 173 10.32 4.15 7.59
C LEU A 173 11.11 5.43 7.45
N VAL A 174 11.41 5.84 6.23
CA VAL A 174 12.13 7.10 5.94
C VAL A 174 11.13 8.12 5.41
N ASP A 175 11.07 9.29 6.03
CA ASP A 175 10.23 10.39 5.56
C ASP A 175 10.90 11.23 4.46
N SER A 176 10.18 12.20 3.90
CA SER A 176 10.67 13.05 2.82
C SER A 176 11.88 13.92 3.17
N ASN A 177 12.18 14.08 4.46
CA ASN A 177 13.34 14.81 4.98
C ASN A 177 14.49 13.87 5.39
N GLY A 178 14.34 12.56 5.17
CA GLY A 178 15.31 11.54 5.53
C GLY A 178 15.22 11.07 6.99
N ASN A 179 14.27 11.53 7.80
CA ASN A 179 14.15 11.06 9.18
C ASN A 179 13.68 9.62 9.23
N LEU A 180 14.32 8.81 10.06
CA LEU A 180 14.03 7.42 10.28
C LEU A 180 13.08 7.25 11.47
N ASP A 181 11.91 6.66 11.21
CA ASP A 181 10.99 6.11 12.22
C ASP A 181 10.96 4.58 12.11
N ILE A 182 10.37 3.87 13.05
CA ILE A 182 10.31 2.40 13.04
C ILE A 182 8.89 1.89 13.17
N ILE A 183 8.65 0.68 12.64
CA ILE A 183 7.41 -0.06 12.90
C ILE A 183 7.74 -1.43 13.49
N GLU A 184 7.04 -1.77 14.54
CA GLU A 184 6.99 -3.09 15.15
C GLU A 184 5.62 -3.71 14.84
N VAL A 185 5.59 -4.83 14.13
CA VAL A 185 4.36 -5.54 13.76
C VAL A 185 4.32 -6.86 14.47
N LYS A 186 3.34 -7.06 15.34
CA LYS A 186 3.08 -8.31 16.08
C LYS A 186 1.89 -9.05 15.48
N LYS A 187 1.80 -10.34 15.75
CA LYS A 187 0.64 -11.15 15.35
C LYS A 187 -0.65 -10.66 16.02
N PRO A 188 -1.80 -10.75 15.32
CA PRO A 188 -3.08 -10.32 15.88
C PRO A 188 -3.65 -11.29 16.93
N PHE A 189 -3.16 -12.54 17.05
CA PHE A 189 -3.85 -13.61 17.77
C PHE A 189 -3.09 -14.20 18.95
N ASP A 190 -1.85 -13.80 19.23
CA ASP A 190 -1.03 -14.46 20.24
C ASP A 190 -1.54 -14.27 21.66
N ASP A 191 -2.05 -13.08 21.99
CA ASP A 191 -2.57 -12.82 23.34
C ASP A 191 -3.59 -11.68 23.35
N LYS A 192 -4.30 -11.56 24.47
CA LYS A 192 -5.13 -10.39 24.73
C LYS A 192 -4.26 -9.18 25.02
N ILE A 193 -4.72 -7.99 24.65
CA ILE A 193 -3.99 -6.74 24.90
C ILE A 193 -3.93 -6.41 26.39
N LEU A 194 -5.02 -6.69 27.12
CA LEU A 194 -5.13 -6.47 28.55
C LEU A 194 -5.28 -7.80 29.30
N ARG A 195 -4.65 -7.91 30.46
CA ARG A 195 -4.77 -9.07 31.34
C ARG A 195 -6.19 -9.21 31.87
N ARG A 196 -6.59 -10.43 32.20
CA ARG A 196 -7.86 -10.71 32.87
C ARG A 196 -7.86 -10.20 34.33
N THR A 197 -6.71 -10.27 34.98
CA THR A 197 -6.52 -9.80 36.36
C THR A 197 -6.33 -8.28 36.36
N LYS A 198 -7.04 -7.61 37.26
CA LYS A 198 -6.90 -6.18 37.49
C LYS A 198 -5.95 -5.86 38.63
N TYR A 199 -5.29 -4.71 38.57
CA TYR A 199 -4.53 -4.18 39.67
C TYR A 199 -5.24 -2.98 40.26
N ARG A 200 -5.73 -3.09 41.51
CA ARG A 200 -6.51 -2.03 42.18
C ARG A 200 -7.68 -1.50 41.34
N GLY A 201 -8.39 -2.41 40.66
CA GLY A 201 -9.51 -2.06 39.78
C GLY A 201 -9.15 -1.66 38.36
N ASN A 202 -7.87 -1.39 38.03
CA ASN A 202 -7.41 -0.96 36.73
C ASN A 202 -6.97 -2.16 35.87
N SER A 203 -7.26 -2.10 34.57
CA SER A 203 -6.76 -3.09 33.62
C SER A 203 -5.28 -2.84 33.33
N ILE A 204 -4.49 -3.90 33.26
CA ILE A 204 -3.05 -3.82 33.00
C ILE A 204 -2.68 -4.51 31.69
N PRO A 205 -1.63 -4.02 31.00
CA PRO A 205 -1.17 -4.64 29.77
C PRO A 205 -0.76 -6.09 29.95
N THR A 206 -0.94 -6.90 28.90
CA THR A 206 -0.34 -8.24 28.85
C THR A 206 1.18 -8.15 28.69
N SER A 207 1.83 -9.30 28.82
CA SER A 207 3.28 -9.40 28.57
C SER A 207 3.62 -9.08 27.11
N GLU A 208 2.74 -9.43 26.17
CA GLU A 208 2.92 -9.16 24.74
C GLU A 208 2.92 -7.65 24.44
N LEU A 209 1.89 -6.93 24.92
CA LEU A 209 1.84 -5.49 24.74
C LEU A 209 3.00 -4.77 25.45
N SER A 210 3.27 -5.13 26.70
CA SER A 210 4.38 -4.54 27.47
C SER A 210 5.74 -4.85 26.85
N GLY A 211 5.91 -6.07 26.32
CA GLY A 211 7.13 -6.51 25.64
C GLY A 211 7.35 -5.77 24.33
N GLY A 212 6.31 -5.62 23.50
CA GLY A 212 6.37 -4.84 22.25
C GLY A 212 6.72 -3.37 22.50
N ILE A 213 6.12 -2.74 23.51
CA ILE A 213 6.46 -1.38 23.92
C ILE A 213 7.94 -1.28 24.34
N MET A 214 8.40 -2.17 25.23
CA MET A 214 9.79 -2.17 25.70
C MET A 214 10.78 -2.46 24.56
N GLN A 215 10.42 -3.31 23.60
CA GLN A 215 11.23 -3.59 22.42
C GLN A 215 11.39 -2.34 21.56
N ALA A 216 10.30 -1.65 21.27
CA ALA A 216 10.33 -0.40 20.53
C ALA A 216 11.11 0.69 21.26
N GLU A 217 10.90 0.89 22.57
CA GLU A 217 11.68 1.84 23.38
C GLU A 217 13.19 1.55 23.31
N LYS A 218 13.59 0.28 23.39
CA LYS A 218 15.00 -0.11 23.25
C LYS A 218 15.55 0.20 21.86
N TYR A 219 14.78 -0.02 20.81
CA TYR A 219 15.21 0.32 19.46
C TYR A 219 15.41 1.82 19.31
N LEU A 220 14.46 2.63 19.77
CA LEU A 220 14.58 4.09 19.77
C LEU A 220 15.80 4.58 20.54
N PHE A 221 16.03 3.99 21.75
CA PHE A 221 17.20 4.29 22.55
C PHE A 221 18.50 3.98 21.82
N HIS A 222 18.65 2.78 21.25
CA HIS A 222 19.88 2.39 20.57
C HIS A 222 20.11 3.18 19.28
N LEU A 223 19.04 3.50 18.51
CA LEU A 223 19.13 4.41 17.36
C LEU A 223 19.67 5.78 17.79
N SER A 224 19.07 6.39 18.80
CA SER A 224 19.51 7.70 19.31
C SER A 224 20.94 7.67 19.81
N LYS A 225 21.39 6.58 20.43
CA LYS A 225 22.78 6.41 20.89
C LYS A 225 23.76 6.13 19.74
N TRP A 226 23.29 5.57 18.65
CA TRP A 226 24.11 5.34 17.46
C TRP A 226 24.42 6.66 16.72
N GLY A 227 23.44 7.59 16.72
CA GLY A 227 23.62 8.97 16.26
C GLY A 227 24.21 9.09 14.88
N THR A 228 25.10 10.06 14.68
CA THR A 228 25.71 10.36 13.36
C THR A 228 26.42 9.17 12.71
N LYS A 229 27.04 8.27 13.47
CA LYS A 229 27.62 7.04 12.91
C LYS A 229 26.54 6.11 12.33
N GLY A 230 25.38 6.08 12.97
CA GLY A 230 24.22 5.35 12.49
C GLY A 230 23.68 5.96 11.19
N GLU A 231 23.54 7.27 11.15
CA GLU A 231 23.10 8.03 9.97
C GLU A 231 24.00 7.76 8.77
N ASP A 232 25.32 7.88 8.93
CA ASP A 232 26.31 7.63 7.88
C ASP A 232 26.23 6.18 7.37
N ASN A 233 26.16 5.21 8.29
CA ASN A 233 26.12 3.80 7.93
C ASN A 233 24.83 3.42 7.19
N LEU A 234 23.68 3.90 7.67
CA LEU A 234 22.38 3.62 7.03
C LEU A 234 22.30 4.33 5.67
N THR A 235 22.73 5.59 5.59
CA THR A 235 22.78 6.35 4.33
C THR A 235 23.62 5.61 3.27
N LYS A 236 24.82 5.18 3.63
CA LYS A 236 25.69 4.43 2.69
C LYS A 236 25.10 3.09 2.29
N LYS A 237 24.52 2.36 3.25
CA LYS A 237 23.97 1.03 3.01
C LYS A 237 22.77 1.07 2.06
N TYR A 238 21.91 2.09 2.20
CA TYR A 238 20.66 2.19 1.44
C TYR A 238 20.68 3.29 0.36
N ALA A 239 21.86 3.82 0.02
CA ALA A 239 22.01 4.91 -0.96
C ALA A 239 21.39 4.62 -2.33
N SER A 240 21.37 3.36 -2.77
CA SER A 240 20.76 2.95 -4.05
C SER A 240 19.23 2.91 -4.01
N GLU A 241 18.63 2.87 -2.82
CA GLU A 241 17.20 2.75 -2.61
C GLU A 241 16.55 4.10 -2.27
N LEU A 242 17.36 5.09 -1.93
CA LEU A 242 16.92 6.44 -1.57
C LEU A 242 16.98 7.39 -2.78
N PRO A 243 16.16 8.45 -2.79
CA PRO A 243 16.32 9.54 -3.75
C PRO A 243 17.76 10.09 -3.78
N SER A 244 18.24 10.48 -4.95
CA SER A 244 19.60 11.00 -5.13
C SER A 244 19.90 12.18 -4.18
N GLY A 245 21.00 12.05 -3.43
CA GLY A 245 21.45 13.07 -2.47
C GLY A 245 20.73 13.06 -1.12
N MET A 246 19.80 12.12 -0.90
CA MET A 246 19.13 11.99 0.40
C MET A 246 20.03 11.29 1.42
N SER A 247 20.04 11.79 2.65
CA SER A 247 20.69 11.15 3.81
C SER A 247 19.64 10.68 4.82
N ILE A 248 19.94 9.60 5.53
CA ILE A 248 19.11 9.13 6.65
C ILE A 248 19.52 9.88 7.92
N HIS A 249 18.53 10.37 8.65
CA HIS A 249 18.70 11.08 9.91
C HIS A 249 18.01 10.35 11.06
N ILE A 250 18.68 10.31 12.22
CA ILE A 250 18.16 9.75 13.46
C ILE A 250 17.80 10.92 14.41
N SER A 251 16.83 11.71 13.98
CA SER A 251 16.39 12.92 14.69
C SER A 251 15.16 12.63 15.52
N ASN A 252 15.35 12.16 16.76
CA ASN A 252 14.26 11.80 17.67
C ASN A 252 13.26 10.83 17.04
N PRO A 253 13.71 9.63 16.64
CA PRO A 253 12.89 8.66 15.91
C PRO A 253 11.66 8.26 16.71
N LYS A 254 10.56 7.97 16.02
CA LYS A 254 9.31 7.50 16.61
C LYS A 254 9.04 6.06 16.21
N ALA A 255 8.15 5.40 16.96
CA ALA A 255 7.72 4.04 16.66
C ALA A 255 6.22 4.00 16.35
N ILE A 256 5.84 3.07 15.47
CA ILE A 256 4.46 2.60 15.35
C ILE A 256 4.45 1.13 15.79
N ILE A 257 3.55 0.76 16.69
CA ILE A 257 3.37 -0.63 17.12
C ILE A 257 2.01 -1.10 16.62
N ILE A 258 1.99 -2.14 15.78
CA ILE A 258 0.75 -2.81 15.38
C ILE A 258 0.69 -4.12 16.14
N VAL A 259 -0.31 -4.26 17.03
CA VAL A 259 -0.36 -5.38 17.99
C VAL A 259 -1.78 -5.83 18.27
N GLY A 260 -2.01 -7.14 18.23
CA GLY A 260 -3.20 -7.79 18.79
C GLY A 260 -4.55 -7.26 18.27
N ARG A 261 -5.60 -7.71 18.94
CA ARG A 261 -7.00 -7.37 18.64
C ARG A 261 -7.68 -6.79 19.89
N ASP A 262 -8.48 -5.74 19.73
CA ASP A 262 -9.34 -5.21 20.80
C ASP A 262 -10.79 -5.70 20.69
N GLN A 263 -11.11 -6.43 19.61
CA GLN A 263 -12.40 -7.08 19.39
C GLN A 263 -12.16 -8.54 18.99
N ILE A 264 -12.15 -9.46 19.94
CA ILE A 264 -11.96 -10.90 19.70
C ILE A 264 -13.22 -11.68 20.10
N GLY A 265 -13.92 -12.26 19.16
CA GLY A 265 -15.08 -13.12 19.39
C GLY A 265 -16.14 -12.44 20.25
N ASN A 266 -16.66 -13.15 21.27
CA ASN A 266 -17.62 -12.60 22.24
C ASN A 266 -16.98 -11.69 23.30
N GLY A 267 -15.72 -11.30 23.11
CA GLY A 267 -14.91 -10.63 24.12
C GLY A 267 -14.47 -9.22 23.75
N ASN A 268 -15.40 -8.38 23.30
CA ASN A 268 -15.12 -6.94 23.19
C ASN A 268 -14.66 -6.39 24.53
N MET A 269 -13.68 -5.47 24.50
CA MET A 269 -13.29 -4.73 25.68
C MET A 269 -14.51 -4.04 26.29
N THR A 270 -14.67 -4.13 27.59
CA THR A 270 -15.64 -3.30 28.34
C THR A 270 -15.26 -1.82 28.23
N GLU A 271 -16.19 -0.92 28.49
CA GLU A 271 -15.92 0.53 28.42
C GLU A 271 -14.73 0.93 29.35
N ASN A 272 -14.65 0.31 30.52
CA ASN A 272 -13.53 0.54 31.44
C ASN A 272 -12.19 0.05 30.87
N GLN A 273 -12.18 -1.10 30.18
CA GLN A 273 -10.97 -1.61 29.53
C GLN A 273 -10.55 -0.74 28.35
N LYS A 274 -11.51 -0.22 27.59
CA LYS A 274 -11.24 0.75 26.49
C LYS A 274 -10.62 2.02 27.02
N LEU A 275 -11.14 2.55 28.13
CA LEU A 275 -10.58 3.73 28.80
C LEU A 275 -9.15 3.45 29.28
N ASP A 276 -8.94 2.36 30.00
CA ASP A 276 -7.60 1.97 30.50
C ASP A 276 -6.61 1.81 29.34
N PHE A 277 -7.03 1.15 28.25
CA PHE A 277 -6.19 0.98 27.06
C PHE A 277 -5.88 2.31 26.37
N GLU A 278 -6.85 3.20 26.26
CA GLU A 278 -6.64 4.53 25.69
C GLU A 278 -5.65 5.36 26.54
N ILE A 279 -5.72 5.26 27.86
CA ILE A 279 -4.74 5.89 28.77
C ILE A 279 -3.34 5.31 28.53
N ILE A 280 -3.22 3.99 28.34
CA ILE A 280 -1.95 3.34 28.05
C ILE A 280 -1.38 3.88 26.72
N LYS A 281 -2.16 3.92 25.64
CA LYS A 281 -1.74 4.45 24.35
C LYS A 281 -1.28 5.90 24.47
N ARG A 282 -2.06 6.75 25.12
CA ARG A 282 -1.78 8.17 25.26
C ARG A 282 -0.54 8.49 26.09
N LYS A 283 -0.18 7.62 27.03
CA LYS A 283 1.08 7.74 27.79
C LYS A 283 2.28 7.80 26.85
N TYR A 284 2.25 7.10 25.72
CA TYR A 284 3.36 6.95 24.80
C TYR A 284 3.26 7.83 23.53
N THR A 285 2.20 8.62 23.37
CA THR A 285 1.89 9.36 22.13
C THR A 285 3.04 10.19 21.58
N ASN A 286 3.93 10.72 22.42
CA ASN A 286 5.07 11.50 21.99
C ASN A 286 6.19 10.66 21.36
N MET A 287 6.25 9.38 21.67
CA MET A 287 7.31 8.46 21.26
C MET A 287 6.81 7.39 20.30
N MET A 288 5.56 6.93 20.49
CA MET A 288 5.02 5.84 19.70
C MET A 288 3.49 5.91 19.56
N ASP A 289 2.99 5.41 18.43
CA ASP A 289 1.56 5.16 18.20
C ASP A 289 1.29 3.66 18.32
N ILE A 290 0.43 3.27 19.27
CA ILE A 290 0.05 1.87 19.52
C ILE A 290 -1.30 1.63 18.86
N ILE A 291 -1.32 0.76 17.85
CA ILE A 291 -2.46 0.48 16.98
C ILE A 291 -2.82 -1.01 17.09
N THR A 292 -4.08 -1.34 17.31
CA THR A 292 -4.57 -2.71 17.12
C THR A 292 -5.00 -2.93 15.68
N TYR A 293 -5.07 -4.19 15.23
CA TYR A 293 -5.63 -4.48 13.90
C TYR A 293 -7.08 -4.01 13.79
N ASP A 294 -7.87 -4.11 14.86
CA ASP A 294 -9.25 -3.58 14.87
C ASP A 294 -9.29 -2.05 14.82
N ASP A 295 -8.34 -1.37 15.49
CA ASP A 295 -8.23 0.09 15.42
C ASP A 295 -7.85 0.54 14.00
N LEU A 296 -6.94 -0.17 13.35
CA LEU A 296 -6.58 0.07 11.96
C LEU A 296 -7.79 -0.07 11.03
N LEU A 297 -8.57 -1.15 11.16
CA LEU A 297 -9.81 -1.34 10.39
C LEU A 297 -10.84 -0.24 10.67
N ARG A 298 -11.01 0.17 11.93
CA ARG A 298 -11.91 1.29 12.27
C ARG A 298 -11.45 2.61 11.65
N ARG A 299 -10.15 2.91 11.65
CA ARG A 299 -9.58 4.09 10.98
C ARG A 299 -9.91 4.07 9.49
N LEU A 300 -9.66 2.95 8.80
CA LEU A 300 -9.97 2.78 7.38
C LEU A 300 -11.46 2.98 7.09
N ASN A 301 -12.36 2.31 7.83
CA ASN A 301 -13.81 2.44 7.66
C ASN A 301 -14.30 3.88 7.87
N ARG A 302 -13.77 4.58 8.87
CA ARG A 302 -14.14 5.98 9.15
C ARG A 302 -13.62 6.92 8.06
N THR A 303 -12.41 6.70 7.54
CA THR A 303 -11.85 7.47 6.42
C THR A 303 -12.69 7.27 5.16
N ILE A 304 -13.03 6.04 4.80
CA ILE A 304 -13.94 5.73 3.67
C ILE A 304 -15.28 6.45 3.85
N SER A 305 -15.87 6.40 5.05
CA SER A 305 -17.14 7.04 5.35
C SER A 305 -17.06 8.58 5.29
N ALA A 306 -15.93 9.15 5.66
CA ALA A 306 -15.70 10.59 5.58
C ALA A 306 -15.52 11.07 4.14
N LEU A 307 -14.84 10.30 3.29
CA LEU A 307 -14.63 10.62 1.88
C LEU A 307 -15.93 10.50 1.04
N LYS A 308 -16.88 9.67 1.47
CA LYS A 308 -18.20 9.52 0.81
C LYS A 308 -19.17 10.67 1.09
N LYS A 309 -18.86 11.55 2.04
CA LYS A 309 -19.62 12.77 2.35
C LYS A 309 -19.15 13.93 1.47
#